data_8287be8c090ed341fa3ac10724c8ae2f
#
_entry.id   8287be8c090ed341fa3ac10724c8ae2f
#
_cell.length_a   1.000
_cell.length_b   1.000
_cell.length_c   1.000
_cell.angle_alpha   90.00
_cell.angle_beta   90.00
_cell.angle_gamma   90.00
#
_symmetry.space_group_name_H-M   'P 1'
#
loop_
_entity.id
_entity.type
_entity.pdbx_description
1 polymer ?
#
loop_
_entity_poly.entity_id
_entity_poly.type
_entity_poly.pdbx_seq_one_letter_code
_entity_poly.pdbx_strand_id
1 'polypeptide(L)'
;MLTLSHSSTSDPLISHGRHFGRTVFALCNYPSLLTNGILRLEQMENTPLEDFSAEERREHRVFEQLLESYPGLLERLQNGSEEEILHVGELIGKGAAGARGDDTKTLKSAILDWITPKDAAIQPPLHRNSKIDRGFNHELTGSLLCPAGLDWNNTEMRENLRSGELSVCGDQWPIFLFAHHTYDTEDPWCGLLRSRLLVCAYKHIFTSPSSVDKEPKATRSGNARLHGMNSVTIASIAYVATQVRFALSSSSVFSRTDTTMDSETFYHSLLDLFEDPDESKEVEELLTWWNRQVFPTSSAAKRSISANSALSKIRLKRLAAKQAADSNTIPS
;
A
#
# COMPACT_ATOMS: atom_id res chain seq x y z
N MET A 1 -50.46 -10.39 -1.27
CA MET A 1 -49.31 -10.19 -0.38
C MET A 1 -48.09 -10.73 -1.09
N LEU A 2 -47.35 -9.87 -1.80
CA LEU A 2 -46.10 -10.23 -2.48
C LEU A 2 -44.97 -9.86 -1.52
N THR A 3 -44.34 -10.85 -0.92
CA THR A 3 -43.15 -10.70 -0.11
C THR A 3 -41.99 -10.39 -1.08
N LEU A 4 -41.57 -9.12 -1.13
CA LEU A 4 -40.34 -8.69 -1.74
C LEU A 4 -39.18 -9.33 -0.95
N SER A 5 -38.55 -10.35 -1.55
CA SER A 5 -37.29 -10.86 -1.07
C SER A 5 -36.24 -9.77 -1.28
N HIS A 6 -35.85 -9.08 -0.22
CA HIS A 6 -34.66 -8.23 -0.21
C HIS A 6 -33.43 -9.15 -0.38
N SER A 7 -32.96 -9.27 -1.60
CA SER A 7 -31.56 -9.66 -1.82
C SER A 7 -30.71 -8.56 -1.20
N SER A 8 -29.97 -8.86 -0.16
CA SER A 8 -29.02 -7.93 0.46
C SER A 8 -27.81 -7.74 -0.49
N THR A 9 -28.02 -7.02 -1.57
CA THR A 9 -26.90 -6.47 -2.34
C THR A 9 -26.29 -5.38 -1.47
N SER A 10 -25.03 -5.55 -1.06
CA SER A 10 -24.32 -4.50 -0.32
C SER A 10 -24.29 -3.23 -1.19
N ASP A 11 -24.47 -2.06 -0.56
CA ASP A 11 -24.41 -0.77 -1.24
C ASP A 11 -23.15 -0.67 -2.11
N PRO A 12 -23.24 -0.20 -3.37
CA PRO A 12 -22.08 -0.06 -4.26
C PRO A 12 -20.94 0.76 -3.66
N LEU A 13 -21.24 1.77 -2.82
CA LEU A 13 -20.25 2.57 -2.10
C LEU A 13 -19.41 1.73 -1.13
N ILE A 14 -20.01 0.72 -0.49
CA ILE A 14 -19.26 -0.20 0.39
C ILE A 14 -18.27 -1.01 -0.46
N SER A 15 -18.72 -1.55 -1.60
CA SER A 15 -17.82 -2.29 -2.51
C SER A 15 -16.70 -1.41 -3.04
N HIS A 16 -17.03 -0.16 -3.40
CA HIS A 16 -16.05 0.82 -3.85
C HIS A 16 -15.05 1.17 -2.74
N GLY A 17 -15.53 1.46 -1.52
CA GLY A 17 -14.69 1.75 -0.36
C GLY A 17 -13.71 0.63 -0.02
N ARG A 18 -14.10 -0.64 -0.24
CA ARG A 18 -13.18 -1.79 -0.07
C ARG A 18 -11.97 -1.72 -0.97
N HIS A 19 -12.17 -1.32 -2.23
CA HIS A 19 -11.08 -1.19 -3.19
C HIS A 19 -10.27 0.07 -2.94
N PHE A 20 -10.94 1.20 -2.79
CA PHE A 20 -10.34 2.51 -2.57
C PHE A 20 -9.41 2.51 -1.34
N GLY A 21 -9.86 1.95 -0.21
CA GLY A 21 -9.06 1.84 1.00
C GLY A 21 -7.81 0.96 0.86
N ARG A 22 -7.77 0.04 -0.10
CA ARG A 22 -6.58 -0.78 -0.38
C ARG A 22 -5.60 -0.15 -1.36
N THR A 23 -6.08 0.72 -2.25
CA THR A 23 -5.31 1.14 -3.44
C THR A 23 -5.01 2.62 -3.53
N VAL A 24 -5.77 3.44 -2.80
CA VAL A 24 -5.64 4.90 -2.82
C VAL A 24 -5.29 5.46 -1.44
N PHE A 25 -6.12 5.19 -0.41
CA PHE A 25 -5.84 5.69 0.92
C PHE A 25 -6.51 4.83 2.01
N ALA A 26 -5.68 4.16 2.83
CA ALA A 26 -6.16 3.13 3.75
C ALA A 26 -6.69 3.67 5.09
N LEU A 27 -6.06 4.71 5.62
CA LEU A 27 -6.29 5.23 6.96
C LEU A 27 -6.89 6.64 6.89
N CYS A 28 -8.15 6.73 6.50
CA CYS A 28 -8.86 7.97 6.26
C CYS A 28 -10.13 8.06 7.12
N ASN A 29 -10.45 9.27 7.57
CA ASN A 29 -11.79 9.61 8.03
C ASN A 29 -12.62 10.08 6.82
N TYR A 30 -13.34 9.16 6.19
CA TYR A 30 -14.06 9.45 4.96
C TYR A 30 -15.14 10.53 5.10
N PRO A 31 -15.96 10.59 6.19
CA PRO A 31 -16.84 11.73 6.41
C PRO A 31 -16.11 13.08 6.37
N SER A 32 -15.00 13.20 7.11
CA SER A 32 -14.20 14.44 7.11
C SER A 32 -13.59 14.72 5.74
N LEU A 33 -13.08 13.69 5.04
CA LEU A 33 -12.54 13.84 3.69
C LEU A 33 -13.56 14.45 2.72
N LEU A 34 -14.83 13.98 2.77
CA LEU A 34 -15.88 14.48 1.88
C LEU A 34 -16.28 15.91 2.24
N THR A 35 -16.49 16.20 3.52
CA THR A 35 -16.86 17.53 3.99
C THR A 35 -15.75 18.56 3.67
N ASN A 36 -14.50 18.25 4.05
CA ASN A 36 -13.37 19.12 3.80
C ASN A 36 -13.11 19.27 2.28
N GLY A 37 -13.28 18.18 1.52
CA GLY A 37 -13.10 18.20 0.09
C GLY A 37 -14.04 19.17 -0.63
N ILE A 38 -15.33 19.17 -0.27
CA ILE A 38 -16.30 20.12 -0.83
C ILE A 38 -15.96 21.55 -0.42
N LEU A 39 -15.69 21.81 0.88
CA LEU A 39 -15.31 23.13 1.35
C LEU A 39 -14.06 23.65 0.65
N ARG A 40 -13.11 22.78 0.39
CA ARG A 40 -11.86 23.14 -0.30
C ARG A 40 -12.09 23.50 -1.78
N LEU A 41 -13.02 22.84 -2.48
CA LEU A 41 -13.39 23.25 -3.83
C LEU A 41 -13.88 24.72 -3.87
N GLU A 42 -14.67 25.12 -2.87
CA GLU A 42 -15.14 26.52 -2.77
C GLU A 42 -13.97 27.48 -2.43
N GLN A 43 -13.07 27.08 -1.52
CA GLN A 43 -11.91 27.88 -1.14
C GLN A 43 -10.94 28.10 -2.30
N MET A 44 -10.78 27.09 -3.16
CA MET A 44 -9.89 27.14 -4.34
C MET A 44 -10.35 28.12 -5.42
N GLU A 45 -11.57 28.62 -5.38
CA GLU A 45 -11.98 29.74 -6.25
C GLU A 45 -11.17 31.02 -5.98
N ASN A 46 -10.65 31.18 -4.75
CA ASN A 46 -9.93 32.37 -4.32
C ASN A 46 -8.51 32.12 -3.83
N THR A 47 -8.14 30.86 -3.57
CA THR A 47 -6.85 30.47 -3.00
C THR A 47 -6.19 29.37 -3.84
N PRO A 48 -4.99 29.59 -4.38
CA PRO A 48 -4.24 28.56 -5.10
C PRO A 48 -3.94 27.34 -4.24
N LEU A 49 -3.90 26.15 -4.85
CA LEU A 49 -3.65 24.90 -4.13
C LEU A 49 -2.29 24.88 -3.41
N GLU A 50 -1.30 25.61 -3.93
CA GLU A 50 0.05 25.74 -3.37
C GLU A 50 0.08 26.41 -2.00
N ASP A 51 -0.90 27.25 -1.70
CA ASP A 51 -1.00 27.97 -0.43
C ASP A 51 -1.57 27.12 0.72
N PHE A 52 -2.12 25.96 0.41
CA PHE A 52 -2.56 24.99 1.42
C PHE A 52 -1.39 24.19 1.99
N SER A 53 -1.56 23.70 3.22
CA SER A 53 -0.58 22.82 3.87
C SER A 53 -0.36 21.51 3.06
N ALA A 54 0.76 20.84 3.30
CA ALA A 54 1.06 19.56 2.63
C ALA A 54 -0.01 18.49 2.92
N GLU A 55 -0.55 18.48 4.15
CA GLU A 55 -1.62 17.58 4.56
C GLU A 55 -2.93 17.86 3.80
N GLU A 56 -3.33 19.15 3.72
CA GLU A 56 -4.53 19.56 2.98
C GLU A 56 -4.42 19.27 1.48
N ARG A 57 -3.23 19.47 0.90
CA ARG A 57 -2.98 19.11 -0.50
C ARG A 57 -3.09 17.60 -0.73
N ARG A 58 -2.58 16.77 0.21
CA ARG A 58 -2.72 15.31 0.16
C ARG A 58 -4.20 14.92 0.27
N GLU A 59 -4.90 15.47 1.26
CA GLU A 59 -6.33 15.22 1.45
C GLU A 59 -7.13 15.60 0.20
N HIS A 60 -6.82 16.73 -0.42
CA HIS A 60 -7.45 17.16 -1.68
C HIS A 60 -7.20 16.16 -2.82
N ARG A 61 -5.95 15.74 -3.03
CA ARG A 61 -5.64 14.71 -4.05
C ARG A 61 -6.39 13.40 -3.82
N VAL A 62 -6.51 12.96 -2.57
CA VAL A 62 -7.28 11.76 -2.21
C VAL A 62 -8.76 11.95 -2.51
N PHE A 63 -9.31 13.14 -2.23
CA PHE A 63 -10.69 13.49 -2.54
C PHE A 63 -10.94 13.50 -4.05
N GLU A 64 -10.08 14.13 -4.86
CA GLU A 64 -10.17 14.12 -6.32
C GLU A 64 -10.13 12.69 -6.88
N GLN A 65 -9.21 11.85 -6.42
CA GLN A 65 -9.14 10.44 -6.82
C GLN A 65 -10.41 9.65 -6.46
N LEU A 66 -11.06 10.00 -5.34
CA LEU A 66 -12.33 9.40 -4.97
C LEU A 66 -13.44 9.81 -5.94
N LEU A 67 -13.52 11.09 -6.32
CA LEU A 67 -14.48 11.59 -7.31
C LEU A 67 -14.28 10.97 -8.68
N GLU A 68 -13.03 10.87 -9.15
CA GLU A 68 -12.68 10.25 -10.42
C GLU A 68 -13.04 8.76 -10.46
N SER A 69 -12.83 8.07 -9.36
CA SER A 69 -13.06 6.62 -9.27
C SER A 69 -14.53 6.23 -9.09
N TYR A 70 -15.41 7.18 -8.72
CA TYR A 70 -16.83 6.93 -8.56
C TYR A 70 -17.66 8.01 -9.30
N PRO A 71 -18.00 7.80 -10.58
CA PRO A 71 -18.73 8.75 -11.38
C PRO A 71 -20.07 9.17 -10.75
N GLY A 72 -20.38 10.47 -10.79
CA GLY A 72 -21.61 11.05 -10.21
C GLY A 72 -21.53 11.32 -8.70
N LEU A 73 -20.41 10.98 -8.04
CA LEU A 73 -20.26 11.24 -6.61
C LEU A 73 -20.28 12.75 -6.31
N LEU A 74 -19.56 13.56 -7.08
CA LEU A 74 -19.52 15.02 -6.87
C LEU A 74 -20.93 15.64 -6.94
N GLU A 75 -21.69 15.30 -7.97
CA GLU A 75 -23.06 15.79 -8.13
C GLU A 75 -23.97 15.40 -6.95
N ARG A 76 -23.82 14.16 -6.47
CA ARG A 76 -24.53 13.66 -5.29
C ARG A 76 -24.15 14.44 -4.02
N LEU A 77 -22.86 14.74 -3.82
CA LEU A 77 -22.39 15.48 -2.65
C LEU A 77 -22.80 16.95 -2.69
N GLN A 78 -22.76 17.60 -3.86
CA GLN A 78 -23.15 19.02 -4.03
C GLN A 78 -24.65 19.25 -3.86
N ASN A 79 -25.48 18.28 -4.22
CA ASN A 79 -26.94 18.37 -4.10
C ASN A 79 -27.47 17.74 -2.82
N GLY A 80 -26.63 17.01 -2.07
CA GLY A 80 -27.00 16.31 -0.84
C GLY A 80 -27.04 17.22 0.40
N SER A 81 -27.78 16.79 1.41
CA SER A 81 -27.69 17.42 2.74
C SER A 81 -26.39 17.01 3.44
N GLU A 82 -26.03 17.73 4.51
CA GLU A 82 -24.90 17.39 5.37
C GLU A 82 -25.01 15.95 5.90
N GLU A 83 -26.21 15.52 6.28
CA GLU A 83 -26.46 14.14 6.74
C GLU A 83 -26.18 13.11 5.63
N GLU A 84 -26.51 13.43 4.38
CA GLU A 84 -26.23 12.56 3.26
C GLU A 84 -24.73 12.47 2.96
N ILE A 85 -23.98 13.58 3.04
CA ILE A 85 -22.52 13.59 2.88
C ILE A 85 -21.87 12.70 3.94
N LEU A 86 -22.27 12.85 5.20
CA LEU A 86 -21.78 12.01 6.29
C LEU A 86 -22.11 10.53 6.05
N HIS A 87 -23.34 10.22 5.65
CA HIS A 87 -23.76 8.85 5.37
C HIS A 87 -22.98 8.21 4.22
N VAL A 88 -22.72 8.94 3.12
CA VAL A 88 -21.86 8.49 2.03
C VAL A 88 -20.45 8.18 2.54
N GLY A 89 -19.87 9.07 3.35
CA GLY A 89 -18.57 8.85 3.97
C GLY A 89 -18.53 7.61 4.87
N GLU A 90 -19.58 7.38 5.65
CA GLU A 90 -19.73 6.18 6.49
C GLU A 90 -19.78 4.89 5.67
N LEU A 91 -20.52 4.88 4.55
CA LEU A 91 -20.61 3.70 3.67
C LEU A 91 -19.24 3.36 3.05
N ILE A 92 -18.51 4.36 2.55
CA ILE A 92 -17.16 4.17 2.01
C ILE A 92 -16.22 3.67 3.13
N GLY A 93 -16.26 4.31 4.30
CA GLY A 93 -15.49 3.94 5.48
C GLY A 93 -15.76 2.53 5.96
N LYS A 94 -17.02 2.11 5.97
CA LYS A 94 -17.46 0.73 6.28
C LYS A 94 -16.84 -0.27 5.29
N GLY A 95 -16.80 0.09 4.02
CA GLY A 95 -16.15 -0.72 2.99
C GLY A 95 -14.66 -0.89 3.25
N ALA A 96 -13.92 0.21 3.46
CA ALA A 96 -12.50 0.21 3.73
C ALA A 96 -12.14 -0.56 5.01
N ALA A 97 -12.89 -0.34 6.10
CA ALA A 97 -12.70 -1.05 7.36
C ALA A 97 -13.01 -2.56 7.23
N GLY A 98 -14.07 -2.92 6.50
CA GLY A 98 -14.40 -4.31 6.22
C GLY A 98 -13.32 -5.03 5.42
N ALA A 99 -12.77 -4.37 4.39
CA ALA A 99 -11.65 -4.90 3.61
C ALA A 99 -10.43 -5.17 4.48
N ARG A 100 -10.04 -4.19 5.30
CA ARG A 100 -8.93 -4.31 6.24
C ARG A 100 -9.12 -5.45 7.23
N GLY A 101 -10.33 -5.60 7.78
CA GLY A 101 -10.67 -6.69 8.70
C GLY A 101 -10.54 -8.07 8.06
N ASP A 102 -11.03 -8.24 6.83
CA ASP A 102 -10.92 -9.50 6.09
C ASP A 102 -9.46 -9.84 5.78
N ASP A 103 -8.67 -8.85 5.32
CA ASP A 103 -7.26 -9.03 5.01
C ASP A 103 -6.45 -9.36 6.26
N THR A 104 -6.68 -8.65 7.36
CA THR A 104 -6.07 -8.94 8.67
C THR A 104 -6.36 -10.38 9.12
N LYS A 105 -7.61 -10.82 8.98
CA LYS A 105 -8.03 -12.17 9.38
C LYS A 105 -7.33 -13.25 8.59
N THR A 106 -7.20 -13.08 7.27
CA THR A 106 -6.57 -14.08 6.42
C THR A 106 -5.04 -14.06 6.52
N LEU A 107 -4.43 -12.88 6.58
CA LEU A 107 -2.98 -12.72 6.75
C LEU A 107 -2.46 -13.28 8.07
N LYS A 108 -3.24 -13.16 9.14
CA LYS A 108 -2.87 -13.70 10.45
C LYS A 108 -2.42 -15.17 10.39
N SER A 109 -3.10 -15.96 9.61
CA SER A 109 -2.74 -17.38 9.41
C SER A 109 -1.67 -17.57 8.34
N ALA A 110 -1.85 -16.93 7.18
CA ALA A 110 -1.00 -17.16 6.01
C ALA A 110 0.46 -16.72 6.23
N ILE A 111 0.68 -15.66 6.99
CA ILE A 111 2.03 -15.13 7.22
C ILE A 111 2.97 -16.16 7.85
N LEU A 112 2.44 -17.06 8.69
CA LEU A 112 3.23 -18.09 9.35
C LEU A 112 3.85 -19.07 8.34
N ASP A 113 3.14 -19.37 7.25
CA ASP A 113 3.67 -20.24 6.20
C ASP A 113 4.85 -19.60 5.45
N TRP A 114 4.85 -18.27 5.33
CA TRP A 114 5.88 -17.54 4.58
C TRP A 114 7.12 -17.21 5.40
N ILE A 115 6.96 -17.04 6.74
CA ILE A 115 8.09 -16.78 7.64
C ILE A 115 8.72 -18.08 8.18
N THR A 116 8.04 -19.23 8.07
CA THR A 116 8.59 -20.50 8.49
C THR A 116 9.83 -20.85 7.65
N PRO A 117 10.99 -21.08 8.28
CA PRO A 117 12.17 -21.51 7.56
C PRO A 117 11.93 -22.83 6.83
N LYS A 118 12.58 -23.02 5.67
CA LYS A 118 12.51 -24.29 4.95
C LYS A 118 13.05 -25.40 5.84
N ASP A 119 12.32 -26.50 5.89
CA ASP A 119 12.70 -27.73 6.60
C ASP A 119 12.85 -27.56 8.15
N ALA A 120 12.27 -26.49 8.71
CA ALA A 120 12.26 -26.25 10.16
C ALA A 120 10.85 -25.86 10.64
N ALA A 121 10.54 -26.22 11.90
CA ALA A 121 9.34 -25.74 12.56
C ALA A 121 9.65 -24.45 13.34
N ILE A 122 8.67 -23.56 13.43
CA ILE A 122 8.78 -22.36 14.28
C ILE A 122 8.85 -22.79 15.74
N GLN A 123 9.88 -22.32 16.47
CA GLN A 123 10.09 -22.63 17.88
C GLN A 123 10.22 -21.31 18.69
N PRO A 124 9.45 -21.18 19.76
CA PRO A 124 8.27 -21.97 20.13
C PRO A 124 7.18 -21.86 19.06
N PRO A 125 6.22 -22.81 18.97
CA PRO A 125 5.21 -22.80 17.92
C PRO A 125 4.25 -21.62 18.07
N LEU A 126 3.96 -20.94 16.94
CA LEU A 126 3.00 -19.82 16.86
C LEU A 126 1.61 -20.32 16.47
N HIS A 127 0.58 -19.81 17.14
CA HIS A 127 -0.80 -20.13 16.83
C HIS A 127 -1.31 -19.40 15.58
N ARG A 128 -1.97 -20.14 14.65
CA ARG A 128 -2.55 -19.54 13.44
C ARG A 128 -3.70 -18.58 13.74
N ASN A 129 -4.48 -18.85 14.79
CA ASN A 129 -5.69 -18.08 15.12
C ASN A 129 -5.47 -17.06 16.24
N SER A 130 -4.30 -17.04 16.89
CA SER A 130 -3.92 -16.07 17.91
C SER A 130 -2.62 -15.39 17.53
N LYS A 131 -2.45 -14.14 17.99
CA LYS A 131 -1.23 -13.35 17.79
C LYS A 131 -0.54 -13.00 19.11
N ILE A 132 -1.08 -13.44 20.24
CA ILE A 132 -0.63 -13.04 21.56
C ILE A 132 0.87 -13.35 21.80
N ASP A 133 1.36 -14.43 21.19
CA ASP A 133 2.74 -14.88 21.30
C ASP A 133 3.67 -14.27 20.25
N ARG A 134 3.17 -13.35 19.39
CA ARG A 134 3.93 -12.68 18.35
C ARG A 134 4.59 -11.39 18.85
N GLY A 135 5.03 -10.57 17.94
CA GLY A 135 5.72 -9.32 18.24
C GLY A 135 7.13 -9.58 18.74
N PHE A 136 7.63 -8.71 19.59
CA PHE A 136 8.96 -8.84 20.19
C PHE A 136 9.07 -10.00 21.21
N ASN A 137 7.94 -10.56 21.65
CA ASN A 137 7.91 -11.71 22.55
C ASN A 137 8.40 -13.02 21.91
N HIS A 138 8.39 -13.10 20.58
CA HIS A 138 8.82 -14.28 19.84
C HIS A 138 10.04 -13.96 18.99
N GLU A 139 11.05 -14.83 19.01
CA GLU A 139 12.33 -14.62 18.33
C GLU A 139 12.15 -14.31 16.83
N LEU A 140 11.37 -15.12 16.12
CA LEU A 140 11.17 -14.98 14.69
C LEU A 140 10.37 -13.71 14.31
N THR A 141 9.25 -13.43 14.97
CA THR A 141 8.46 -12.22 14.67
C THR A 141 9.14 -10.97 15.20
N GLY A 142 9.83 -11.04 16.30
CA GLY A 142 10.59 -9.93 16.87
C GLY A 142 11.77 -9.53 15.99
N SER A 143 12.53 -10.49 15.48
CA SER A 143 13.61 -10.21 14.54
C SER A 143 13.11 -9.52 13.27
N LEU A 144 11.94 -9.91 12.74
CA LEU A 144 11.32 -9.29 11.56
C LEU A 144 10.78 -7.89 11.85
N LEU A 145 10.27 -7.63 13.06
CA LEU A 145 9.74 -6.33 13.49
C LEU A 145 10.82 -5.39 14.03
N CYS A 146 12.02 -5.88 14.29
CA CYS A 146 13.13 -5.06 14.74
C CYS A 146 13.37 -3.92 13.74
N PRO A 147 13.47 -2.66 14.20
CA PRO A 147 13.82 -1.53 13.34
C PRO A 147 15.12 -1.79 12.60
N ALA A 148 15.16 -1.45 11.30
CA ALA A 148 16.37 -1.50 10.50
C ALA A 148 17.46 -0.62 11.14
N GLY A 149 18.69 -1.12 11.18
CA GLY A 149 19.79 -0.44 11.86
C GLY A 149 19.96 -0.81 13.32
N LEU A 150 19.00 -1.52 13.95
CA LEU A 150 19.17 -2.12 15.26
C LEU A 150 19.59 -3.61 15.14
N ASP A 151 20.47 -4.05 16.03
CA ASP A 151 20.92 -5.45 16.05
C ASP A 151 20.05 -6.30 16.98
N TRP A 152 19.17 -7.13 16.40
CA TRP A 152 18.34 -8.06 17.15
C TRP A 152 19.14 -9.08 17.98
N ASN A 153 20.40 -9.35 17.66
CA ASN A 153 21.26 -10.25 18.42
C ASN A 153 21.79 -9.59 19.70
N ASN A 154 21.71 -8.27 19.83
CA ASN A 154 22.01 -7.57 21.06
C ASN A 154 20.94 -7.88 22.12
N THR A 155 21.37 -8.58 23.20
CA THR A 155 20.44 -9.07 24.24
C THR A 155 19.76 -7.92 24.99
N GLU A 156 20.51 -6.87 25.34
CA GLU A 156 19.97 -5.71 26.07
C GLU A 156 18.91 -4.98 25.23
N MET A 157 19.22 -4.69 23.97
CA MET A 157 18.28 -4.05 23.05
C MET A 157 17.00 -4.89 22.87
N ARG A 158 17.16 -6.20 22.71
CA ARG A 158 16.03 -7.12 22.55
C ARG A 158 15.14 -7.16 23.80
N GLU A 159 15.72 -7.19 25.00
CA GLU A 159 14.95 -7.14 26.25
C GLU A 159 14.24 -5.78 26.42
N ASN A 160 14.87 -4.68 26.06
CA ASN A 160 14.26 -3.35 26.09
C ASN A 160 13.07 -3.23 25.12
N LEU A 161 13.14 -3.87 23.93
CA LEU A 161 12.01 -3.97 23.00
C LEU A 161 10.87 -4.84 23.58
N ARG A 162 11.20 -5.92 24.27
CA ARG A 162 10.23 -6.84 24.91
C ARG A 162 9.53 -6.21 26.09
N SER A 163 10.27 -5.53 26.95
CA SER A 163 9.73 -4.85 28.13
C SER A 163 8.96 -3.58 27.80
N GLY A 164 9.20 -3.00 26.62
CA GLY A 164 8.65 -1.70 26.21
C GLY A 164 9.46 -0.52 26.74
N GLU A 165 10.63 -0.72 27.34
CA GLU A 165 11.55 0.34 27.69
C GLU A 165 12.08 1.07 26.44
N LEU A 166 12.31 0.31 25.36
CA LEU A 166 12.54 0.87 24.04
C LEU A 166 11.23 0.84 23.25
N SER A 167 10.62 2.00 23.08
CA SER A 167 9.44 2.18 22.22
C SER A 167 9.85 2.32 20.78
N VAL A 168 9.12 1.69 19.86
CA VAL A 168 9.33 1.79 18.40
C VAL A 168 8.23 2.67 17.81
N CYS A 169 8.62 3.80 17.23
CA CYS A 169 7.72 4.68 16.50
C CYS A 169 7.39 4.13 15.11
N GLY A 170 6.29 4.60 14.51
CA GLY A 170 5.83 4.14 13.21
C GLY A 170 6.82 4.42 12.07
N ASP A 171 7.58 5.49 12.16
CA ASP A 171 8.62 5.90 11.21
C ASP A 171 9.93 5.10 11.32
N GLN A 172 10.11 4.32 12.37
CA GLN A 172 11.22 3.38 12.51
C GLN A 172 10.90 2.08 11.77
N TRP A 173 11.29 2.03 10.52
CA TRP A 173 10.92 0.94 9.62
C TRP A 173 11.55 -0.40 9.99
N PRO A 174 10.73 -1.47 10.10
CA PRO A 174 11.22 -2.78 10.49
C PRO A 174 11.96 -3.48 9.35
N ILE A 175 12.88 -4.37 9.73
CA ILE A 175 13.75 -5.07 8.80
C ILE A 175 13.00 -5.95 7.80
N PHE A 176 11.76 -6.38 8.09
CA PHE A 176 10.97 -7.18 7.16
C PHE A 176 10.63 -6.43 5.84
N LEU A 177 10.74 -5.09 5.80
CA LEU A 177 10.55 -4.33 4.58
C LEU A 177 11.66 -4.55 3.56
N PHE A 178 12.87 -4.91 4.02
CA PHE A 178 14.06 -5.02 3.20
C PHE A 178 14.22 -6.42 2.60
N ALA A 179 14.71 -6.46 1.36
CA ALA A 179 15.05 -7.72 0.70
C ALA A 179 16.05 -8.51 1.54
N HIS A 180 15.82 -9.81 1.68
CA HIS A 180 16.67 -10.70 2.48
C HIS A 180 16.80 -10.30 3.96
N HIS A 181 15.99 -9.37 4.44
CA HIS A 181 16.03 -8.80 5.80
C HIS A 181 17.43 -8.22 6.13
N THR A 182 18.03 -7.56 5.15
CA THR A 182 19.34 -6.92 5.27
C THR A 182 19.17 -5.42 5.02
N TYR A 183 19.74 -4.61 5.92
CA TYR A 183 19.75 -3.16 5.81
C TYR A 183 21.17 -2.67 5.57
N ASP A 184 21.34 -1.83 4.55
CA ASP A 184 22.58 -1.18 4.25
C ASP A 184 22.52 0.28 4.72
N THR A 185 23.41 0.65 5.67
CA THR A 185 23.47 2.02 6.22
C THR A 185 24.01 3.04 5.23
N GLU A 186 24.78 2.60 4.23
CA GLU A 186 25.36 3.47 3.20
C GLU A 186 24.37 3.68 2.03
N ASP A 187 23.45 2.73 1.80
CA ASP A 187 22.39 2.82 0.81
C ASP A 187 21.05 2.36 1.39
N PRO A 188 20.33 3.22 2.10
CA PRO A 188 19.03 2.88 2.71
C PRO A 188 17.94 2.43 1.72
N TRP A 189 18.04 2.77 0.43
CA TRP A 189 17.16 2.28 -0.62
C TRP A 189 17.44 0.84 -1.06
N CYS A 190 18.63 0.32 -0.72
CA CYS A 190 19.02 -1.03 -1.10
C CYS A 190 18.06 -2.07 -0.52
N GLY A 191 17.29 -2.71 -1.38
CA GLY A 191 16.34 -3.74 -0.97
C GLY A 191 15.06 -3.25 -0.29
N LEU A 192 14.91 -1.95 -0.03
CA LEU A 192 13.72 -1.38 0.62
C LEU A 192 12.45 -1.75 -0.14
N LEU A 193 11.42 -2.18 0.61
CA LEU A 193 10.11 -2.62 0.11
C LEU A 193 10.16 -3.72 -0.97
N ARG A 194 11.26 -4.48 -1.01
CA ARG A 194 11.46 -5.60 -1.97
C ARG A 194 11.52 -6.97 -1.28
N SER A 195 11.07 -7.07 -0.03
CA SER A 195 11.08 -8.35 0.66
C SER A 195 10.09 -9.35 0.04
N ARG A 196 10.47 -10.63 0.04
CA ARG A 196 9.60 -11.71 -0.41
C ARG A 196 8.30 -11.77 0.40
N LEU A 197 8.37 -11.46 1.69
CA LEU A 197 7.22 -11.48 2.58
C LEU A 197 6.14 -10.48 2.12
N LEU A 198 6.54 -9.28 1.73
CA LEU A 198 5.63 -8.28 1.17
C LEU A 198 5.01 -8.74 -0.16
N VAL A 199 5.79 -9.33 -1.04
CA VAL A 199 5.28 -9.87 -2.34
C VAL A 199 4.24 -10.97 -2.10
N CYS A 200 4.50 -11.88 -1.16
CA CYS A 200 3.55 -12.93 -0.78
C CYS A 200 2.24 -12.34 -0.25
N ALA A 201 2.34 -11.37 0.67
CA ALA A 201 1.18 -10.70 1.25
C ALA A 201 0.39 -9.91 0.19
N TYR A 202 1.06 -9.21 -0.72
CA TYR A 202 0.41 -8.48 -1.80
C TYR A 202 -0.36 -9.43 -2.73
N LYS A 203 0.26 -10.51 -3.17
CA LYS A 203 -0.40 -11.53 -4.00
C LYS A 203 -1.59 -12.15 -3.28
N HIS A 204 -1.46 -12.44 -1.99
CA HIS A 204 -2.54 -12.99 -1.17
C HIS A 204 -3.77 -12.07 -1.13
N ILE A 205 -3.57 -10.76 -0.95
CA ILE A 205 -4.64 -9.76 -0.86
C ILE A 205 -5.23 -9.46 -2.23
N PHE A 206 -4.41 -9.22 -3.25
CA PHE A 206 -4.85 -8.66 -4.52
C PHE A 206 -5.09 -9.69 -5.60
N THR A 207 -4.28 -10.74 -5.68
CA THR A 207 -4.44 -11.75 -6.73
C THR A 207 -5.23 -12.96 -6.26
N SER A 208 -4.65 -13.82 -5.45
CA SER A 208 -5.36 -14.85 -4.68
C SER A 208 -4.39 -15.54 -3.72
N PRO A 209 -4.85 -16.17 -2.63
CA PRO A 209 -4.00 -16.97 -1.76
C PRO A 209 -3.25 -18.09 -2.50
N SER A 210 -3.85 -18.67 -3.53
CA SER A 210 -3.25 -19.77 -4.34
C SER A 210 -2.18 -19.29 -5.33
N SER A 211 -2.06 -17.99 -5.59
CA SER A 211 -1.07 -17.41 -6.52
C SER A 211 0.24 -17.01 -5.86
N VAL A 212 0.37 -17.22 -4.55
CA VAL A 212 1.59 -16.87 -3.81
C VAL A 212 2.78 -17.73 -4.26
N ASP A 213 2.58 -19.05 -4.39
CA ASP A 213 3.64 -20.01 -4.71
C ASP A 213 3.55 -20.59 -6.15
N LYS A 214 2.52 -20.27 -6.92
CA LYS A 214 2.28 -20.82 -8.25
C LYS A 214 1.79 -19.73 -9.20
N GLU A 215 2.04 -19.90 -10.49
CA GLU A 215 1.33 -19.13 -11.50
C GLU A 215 -0.19 -19.28 -11.32
N PRO A 216 -0.96 -18.18 -11.37
CA PRO A 216 -2.38 -18.22 -11.01
C PRO A 216 -3.17 -19.07 -11.99
N LYS A 217 -3.49 -20.28 -11.60
CA LYS A 217 -4.62 -21.05 -12.14
C LYS A 217 -5.87 -20.66 -11.35
N ALA A 218 -6.26 -19.38 -11.45
CA ALA A 218 -7.33 -18.84 -10.62
C ALA A 218 -8.69 -19.31 -11.11
N THR A 219 -9.33 -20.16 -10.33
CA THR A 219 -10.77 -20.46 -10.43
C THR A 219 -11.65 -19.35 -9.83
N ARG A 220 -11.08 -18.48 -9.01
CA ARG A 220 -11.74 -17.31 -8.42
C ARG A 220 -11.00 -16.03 -8.78
N SER A 221 -11.76 -14.99 -9.11
CA SER A 221 -11.20 -13.66 -9.36
C SER A 221 -10.71 -13.05 -8.06
N GLY A 222 -9.42 -12.68 -7.99
CA GLY A 222 -8.87 -11.89 -6.89
C GLY A 222 -9.35 -10.43 -6.92
N ASN A 223 -9.07 -9.68 -5.84
CA ASN A 223 -9.51 -8.28 -5.71
C ASN A 223 -9.06 -7.41 -6.88
N ALA A 224 -7.84 -7.57 -7.37
CA ALA A 224 -7.33 -6.83 -8.51
C ALA A 224 -8.19 -7.05 -9.77
N ARG A 225 -8.54 -8.30 -10.08
CA ARG A 225 -9.37 -8.60 -11.26
C ARG A 225 -10.81 -8.10 -11.10
N LEU A 226 -11.39 -8.18 -9.90
CA LEU A 226 -12.75 -7.72 -9.62
C LEU A 226 -12.90 -6.21 -9.85
N HIS A 227 -11.83 -5.45 -9.63
CA HIS A 227 -11.82 -3.99 -9.76
C HIS A 227 -10.99 -3.49 -10.96
N GLY A 228 -10.60 -4.36 -11.88
CA GLY A 228 -9.85 -3.97 -13.09
C GLY A 228 -8.43 -3.47 -12.81
N MET A 229 -7.87 -3.74 -11.64
CA MET A 229 -6.51 -3.34 -11.26
C MET A 229 -5.48 -4.14 -12.05
N ASN A 230 -4.61 -3.46 -12.78
CA ASN A 230 -3.58 -4.05 -13.63
C ASN A 230 -2.17 -3.54 -13.33
N SER A 231 -2.03 -2.68 -12.33
CA SER A 231 -0.77 -2.12 -11.86
C SER A 231 -0.79 -1.93 -10.34
N VAL A 232 0.39 -1.92 -9.75
CA VAL A 232 0.61 -1.64 -8.33
C VAL A 232 0.60 -0.14 -8.10
N THR A 233 -0.04 0.32 -7.02
CA THR A 233 0.00 1.71 -6.56
C THR A 233 0.88 1.85 -5.32
N ILE A 234 1.46 3.04 -5.09
CA ILE A 234 2.25 3.34 -3.88
C ILE A 234 1.42 3.07 -2.61
N ALA A 235 0.17 3.52 -2.58
CA ALA A 235 -0.74 3.31 -1.46
C ALA A 235 -1.03 1.83 -1.19
N SER A 236 -1.10 0.98 -2.25
CA SER A 236 -1.30 -0.45 -2.08
C SER A 236 -0.08 -1.16 -1.49
N ILE A 237 1.14 -0.67 -1.77
CA ILE A 237 2.37 -1.17 -1.13
C ILE A 237 2.38 -0.78 0.36
N ALA A 238 2.12 0.49 0.67
CA ALA A 238 2.04 0.97 2.05
C ALA A 238 0.95 0.22 2.85
N TYR A 239 -0.22 0.00 2.23
CA TYR A 239 -1.29 -0.81 2.83
C TYR A 239 -0.84 -2.22 3.17
N VAL A 240 -0.22 -2.93 2.23
CA VAL A 240 0.26 -4.31 2.45
C VAL A 240 1.35 -4.34 3.53
N ALA A 241 2.29 -3.39 3.52
CA ALA A 241 3.32 -3.29 4.53
C ALA A 241 2.73 -3.12 5.94
N THR A 242 1.70 -2.26 6.07
CA THR A 242 0.97 -2.04 7.33
C THR A 242 0.24 -3.30 7.79
N GLN A 243 -0.39 -4.03 6.87
CA GLN A 243 -1.07 -5.30 7.17
C GLN A 243 -0.07 -6.39 7.62
N VAL A 244 1.09 -6.48 6.99
CA VAL A 244 2.16 -7.41 7.38
C VAL A 244 2.70 -7.07 8.76
N ARG A 245 2.99 -5.78 9.03
CA ARG A 245 3.45 -5.31 10.35
C ARG A 245 2.45 -5.70 11.44
N PHE A 246 1.16 -5.46 11.21
CA PHE A 246 0.10 -5.86 12.13
C PHE A 246 0.00 -7.38 12.28
N ALA A 247 0.14 -8.16 11.21
CA ALA A 247 0.07 -9.61 11.26
C ALA A 247 1.23 -10.24 12.04
N LEU A 248 2.41 -9.60 12.04
CA LEU A 248 3.59 -10.02 12.82
C LEU A 248 3.50 -9.59 14.28
N SER A 249 2.73 -8.57 14.62
CA SER A 249 2.61 -8.05 16.00
C SER A 249 1.74 -8.92 16.90
N SER A 250 1.83 -8.69 18.21
CA SER A 250 0.96 -9.31 19.23
C SER A 250 -0.39 -8.61 19.38
N SER A 251 -0.57 -7.42 18.81
CA SER A 251 -1.83 -6.65 18.92
C SER A 251 -3.02 -7.43 18.38
N SER A 252 -4.09 -7.54 19.16
CA SER A 252 -5.30 -8.29 18.77
C SER A 252 -6.24 -7.49 17.86
N VAL A 253 -6.22 -6.15 17.98
CA VAL A 253 -7.10 -5.23 17.27
C VAL A 253 -6.27 -4.26 16.45
N PHE A 254 -6.68 -4.05 15.20
CA PHE A 254 -6.11 -3.00 14.37
C PHE A 254 -6.80 -1.68 14.73
N SER A 255 -6.04 -0.73 15.25
CA SER A 255 -6.52 0.61 15.55
C SER A 255 -5.66 1.66 14.86
N ARG A 256 -6.28 2.71 14.33
CA ARG A 256 -5.59 3.89 13.81
C ARG A 256 -4.85 4.64 14.91
N THR A 257 -5.48 4.74 16.06
CA THR A 257 -5.01 5.52 17.22
C THR A 257 -4.23 4.68 18.24
N ASP A 258 -3.81 3.47 17.84
CA ASP A 258 -3.02 2.60 18.72
C ASP A 258 -1.58 3.11 18.81
N THR A 259 -1.24 3.65 19.95
CA THR A 259 0.12 4.15 20.24
C THR A 259 1.16 3.02 20.32
N THR A 260 0.73 1.79 20.60
CA THR A 260 1.65 0.64 20.69
C THR A 260 2.14 0.19 19.32
N MET A 261 1.25 0.18 18.33
CA MET A 261 1.59 -0.21 16.95
C MET A 261 1.90 0.98 16.07
N ASP A 262 1.36 2.15 16.41
CA ASP A 262 1.53 3.38 15.65
C ASP A 262 1.41 3.17 14.12
N SER A 263 0.32 2.48 13.76
CA SER A 263 0.08 2.06 12.37
C SER A 263 -0.19 3.23 11.44
N GLU A 264 -0.71 4.34 11.97
CA GLU A 264 -0.98 5.54 11.22
C GLU A 264 0.32 6.23 10.81
N THR A 265 1.23 6.49 11.77
CA THR A 265 2.56 7.04 11.46
C THR A 265 3.34 6.13 10.52
N PHE A 266 3.29 4.80 10.71
CA PHE A 266 3.95 3.86 9.82
C PHE A 266 3.43 3.95 8.37
N TYR A 267 2.11 4.00 8.20
CA TYR A 267 1.49 4.11 6.87
C TYR A 267 1.84 5.45 6.21
N HIS A 268 1.74 6.55 6.95
CA HIS A 268 2.02 7.89 6.44
C HIS A 268 3.50 8.08 6.12
N SER A 269 4.43 7.58 6.94
CA SER A 269 5.86 7.69 6.66
C SER A 269 6.27 7.00 5.35
N LEU A 270 5.60 5.89 5.00
CA LEU A 270 5.81 5.26 3.70
C LEU A 270 5.24 6.10 2.55
N LEU A 271 4.07 6.73 2.74
CA LEU A 271 3.52 7.63 1.73
C LEU A 271 4.37 8.89 1.57
N ASP A 272 4.92 9.44 2.66
CA ASP A 272 5.80 10.60 2.63
C ASP A 272 7.04 10.30 1.77
N LEU A 273 7.68 9.13 1.96
CA LEU A 273 8.77 8.69 1.09
C LEU A 273 8.33 8.60 -0.39
N PHE A 274 7.19 8.00 -0.66
CA PHE A 274 6.72 7.79 -2.02
C PHE A 274 6.31 9.08 -2.74
N GLU A 275 5.89 10.08 -2.00
CA GLU A 275 5.44 11.37 -2.53
C GLU A 275 6.56 12.42 -2.55
N ASP A 276 7.73 12.10 -2.02
CA ASP A 276 8.90 12.99 -2.06
C ASP A 276 9.38 13.14 -3.51
N PRO A 277 9.43 14.38 -4.04
CA PRO A 277 9.89 14.61 -5.39
C PRO A 277 11.34 14.19 -5.63
N ASP A 278 12.19 14.26 -4.61
CA ASP A 278 13.60 13.90 -4.71
C ASP A 278 13.79 12.38 -4.86
N GLU A 279 12.81 11.58 -4.38
CA GLU A 279 12.82 10.12 -4.44
C GLU A 279 12.05 9.54 -5.65
N SER A 280 11.53 10.40 -6.51
CA SER A 280 10.62 10.01 -7.62
C SER A 280 11.20 8.93 -8.54
N LYS A 281 12.51 8.94 -8.77
CA LYS A 281 13.19 7.97 -9.65
C LYS A 281 13.25 6.58 -9.00
N GLU A 282 13.60 6.51 -7.75
CA GLU A 282 13.68 5.29 -6.94
C GLU A 282 12.29 4.67 -6.78
N VAL A 283 11.26 5.50 -6.60
CA VAL A 283 9.85 5.10 -6.52
C VAL A 283 9.36 4.54 -7.86
N GLU A 284 9.71 5.16 -9.00
CA GLU A 284 9.35 4.63 -10.33
C GLU A 284 10.02 3.26 -10.58
N GLU A 285 11.28 3.10 -10.20
CA GLU A 285 12.00 1.83 -10.28
C GLU A 285 11.37 0.77 -9.36
N LEU A 286 10.95 1.15 -8.15
CA LEU A 286 10.24 0.29 -7.21
C LEU A 286 8.91 -0.18 -7.80
N LEU A 287 8.07 0.72 -8.30
CA LEU A 287 6.78 0.39 -8.92
C LEU A 287 6.95 -0.54 -10.13
N THR A 288 7.97 -0.28 -10.95
CA THR A 288 8.32 -1.15 -12.08
C THR A 288 8.69 -2.55 -11.62
N TRP A 289 9.49 -2.66 -10.54
CA TRP A 289 9.86 -3.94 -9.94
C TRP A 289 8.62 -4.66 -9.41
N TRP A 290 7.74 -3.98 -8.66
CA TRP A 290 6.51 -4.55 -8.11
C TRP A 290 5.57 -5.06 -9.19
N ASN A 291 5.37 -4.28 -10.26
CA ASN A 291 4.52 -4.69 -11.38
C ASN A 291 5.02 -5.98 -12.03
N ARG A 292 6.34 -6.18 -12.12
CA ARG A 292 6.91 -7.47 -12.60
C ARG A 292 6.63 -8.63 -11.67
N GLN A 293 6.59 -8.39 -10.35
CA GLN A 293 6.31 -9.44 -9.37
C GLN A 293 4.84 -9.85 -9.35
N VAL A 294 3.92 -8.90 -9.54
CA VAL A 294 2.48 -9.08 -9.33
C VAL A 294 1.69 -9.16 -10.64
N PHE A 295 2.00 -8.29 -11.59
CA PHE A 295 1.32 -8.15 -12.88
C PHE A 295 2.29 -8.27 -14.05
N PRO A 296 2.97 -9.40 -14.25
CA PRO A 296 4.06 -9.54 -15.22
C PRO A 296 3.62 -9.34 -16.68
N THR A 297 2.32 -9.50 -16.97
CA THR A 297 1.73 -9.29 -18.30
C THR A 297 1.27 -7.86 -18.54
N SER A 298 1.26 -7.01 -17.51
CA SER A 298 0.87 -5.60 -17.62
C SER A 298 1.90 -4.78 -18.40
N SER A 299 1.43 -3.74 -19.08
CA SER A 299 2.32 -2.74 -19.70
C SER A 299 3.21 -2.02 -18.68
N ALA A 300 2.73 -1.84 -17.44
CA ALA A 300 3.47 -1.25 -16.33
C ALA A 300 4.66 -2.12 -15.87
N ALA A 301 4.67 -3.41 -16.20
CA ALA A 301 5.79 -4.32 -15.88
C ALA A 301 6.93 -4.23 -16.90
N LYS A 302 6.76 -3.50 -18.02
CA LYS A 302 7.79 -3.37 -19.05
C LYS A 302 8.99 -2.63 -18.50
N ARG A 303 10.17 -3.23 -18.73
CA ARG A 303 11.45 -2.65 -18.33
C ARG A 303 11.69 -1.36 -19.10
N SER A 304 12.01 -0.26 -18.40
CA SER A 304 12.61 0.90 -19.05
C SER A 304 13.89 0.44 -19.79
N ILE A 305 14.02 0.87 -21.05
CA ILE A 305 15.18 0.47 -21.85
C ILE A 305 16.36 1.27 -21.31
N SER A 306 17.36 0.58 -20.76
CA SER A 306 18.58 1.24 -20.27
C SER A 306 19.17 2.17 -21.35
N ALA A 307 19.54 3.39 -20.96
CA ALA A 307 20.19 4.34 -21.86
C ALA A 307 21.43 3.76 -22.58
N ASN A 308 22.14 2.83 -21.93
CA ASN A 308 23.28 2.12 -22.48
C ASN A 308 22.95 0.88 -23.30
N SER A 309 21.67 0.51 -23.45
CA SER A 309 21.28 -0.65 -24.26
C SER A 309 21.56 -0.42 -25.74
N ALA A 310 21.82 -1.51 -26.49
CA ALA A 310 22.00 -1.45 -27.93
C ALA A 310 20.80 -0.78 -28.63
N LEU A 311 19.58 -1.04 -28.14
CA LEU A 311 18.34 -0.44 -28.69
C LEU A 311 18.30 1.07 -28.46
N SER A 312 18.68 1.58 -27.28
CA SER A 312 18.77 3.02 -27.02
C SER A 312 19.81 3.69 -27.90
N LYS A 313 20.98 3.08 -28.09
CA LYS A 313 22.03 3.58 -29.00
C LYS A 313 21.56 3.64 -30.45
N ILE A 314 20.83 2.62 -30.92
CA ILE A 314 20.24 2.60 -32.27
C ILE A 314 19.19 3.72 -32.42
N ARG A 315 18.33 3.90 -31.43
CA ARG A 315 17.30 4.97 -31.45
C ARG A 315 17.92 6.36 -31.47
N LEU A 316 18.92 6.63 -30.63
CA LEU A 316 19.65 7.89 -30.61
C LEU A 316 20.31 8.18 -31.96
N LYS A 317 20.94 7.17 -32.57
CA LYS A 317 21.60 7.32 -33.88
C LYS A 317 20.59 7.61 -35.00
N ARG A 318 19.38 7.01 -34.94
CA ARG A 318 18.29 7.30 -35.90
C ARG A 318 17.70 8.69 -35.70
N LEU A 319 17.55 9.13 -34.43
CA LEU A 319 17.08 10.48 -34.13
C LEU A 319 18.04 11.56 -34.63
N ALA A 320 19.34 11.37 -34.39
CA ALA A 320 20.39 12.26 -34.88
C ALA A 320 20.43 12.32 -36.43
N ALA A 321 20.25 11.18 -37.10
CA ALA A 321 20.18 11.13 -38.56
C ALA A 321 18.92 11.84 -39.12
N LYS A 322 17.78 11.74 -38.44
CA LYS A 322 16.57 12.48 -38.81
C LYS A 322 16.74 13.98 -38.65
N GLN A 323 17.27 14.44 -37.54
CA GLN A 323 17.56 15.85 -37.29
C GLN A 323 18.55 16.44 -38.30
N ALA A 324 19.57 15.69 -38.71
CA ALA A 324 20.51 16.11 -39.75
C ALA A 324 19.85 16.18 -41.13
N ALA A 325 18.89 15.30 -41.45
CA ALA A 325 18.15 15.35 -42.71
C ALA A 325 17.19 16.53 -42.75
N ASP A 326 16.50 16.81 -41.64
CA ASP A 326 15.55 17.95 -41.53
C ASP A 326 16.28 19.31 -41.59
N SER A 327 17.52 19.37 -41.07
CA SER A 327 18.38 20.59 -41.13
C SER A 327 18.87 20.91 -42.56
N ASN A 328 18.96 19.91 -43.43
CA ASN A 328 19.38 20.08 -44.82
C ASN A 328 18.24 20.39 -45.79
N THR A 329 17.00 20.49 -45.30
CA THR A 329 15.81 20.69 -46.15
C THR A 329 15.24 22.12 -46.06
N ILE A 330 16.01 23.11 -45.54
CA ILE A 330 15.60 24.53 -45.59
C ILE A 330 16.04 25.08 -46.98
N PRO A 331 15.09 25.39 -47.88
CA PRO A 331 15.43 26.03 -49.15
C PRO A 331 15.83 27.47 -48.89
N SER A 332 16.94 27.88 -49.49
CA SER A 332 17.39 29.28 -49.68
C SER A 332 16.37 30.15 -50.43
#